data_d08e01a998297b42cf2fac63cb4548f4
#
_entry.id   d08e01a998297b42cf2fac63cb4548f4
#
_cell.length_a   1.000
_cell.length_b   1.000
_cell.length_c   1.000
_cell.angle_alpha   90.00
_cell.angle_beta   90.00
_cell.angle_gamma   90.00
#
_symmetry.space_group_name_H-M   'P 1'
#
loop_
_entity.id
_entity.type
_entity.pdbx_description
1 polymer ?
#
loop_
_entity_poly.entity_id
_entity_poly.type
_entity_poly.pdbx_seq_one_letter_code
_entity_poly.pdbx_strand_id
1 'polypeptide(L)'
;MITAGSDIGIRHCFELFTQKNSNIITLSPTFGMVDVYGKIFGTNQIKIGYDKNLKLDFLKILKSINKNINMIMLANPNSPTGTIIDIDKIIQII
;
A
#
# COMPACT_ATOMS: atom_id res chain seq x y z
N MET A 1 -6.71 -5.40 16.28
CA MET A 1 -7.36 -6.53 15.55
C MET A 1 -6.40 -7.72 15.55
N ILE A 2 -6.87 -8.91 15.90
CA ILE A 2 -6.09 -10.16 15.83
C ILE A 2 -6.60 -10.93 14.61
N THR A 3 -5.67 -11.42 13.76
CA THR A 3 -6.00 -12.14 12.53
C THR A 3 -5.15 -13.42 12.41
N ALA A 4 -5.62 -14.39 11.61
CA ALA A 4 -4.86 -15.59 11.28
C ALA A 4 -3.77 -15.26 10.24
N GLY A 5 -2.77 -14.46 10.65
CA GLY A 5 -1.67 -14.01 9.81
C GLY A 5 -1.95 -12.71 9.06
N SER A 6 -0.89 -12.16 8.43
CA SER A 6 -0.94 -10.88 7.72
C SER A 6 -1.84 -10.90 6.48
N ASP A 7 -1.97 -12.04 5.83
CA ASP A 7 -2.81 -12.19 4.65
C ASP A 7 -4.29 -11.86 4.95
N ILE A 8 -4.82 -12.46 6.01
CA ILE A 8 -6.19 -12.18 6.47
C ILE A 8 -6.32 -10.73 6.97
N GLY A 9 -5.28 -10.20 7.63
CA GLY A 9 -5.25 -8.78 8.03
C GLY A 9 -5.37 -7.83 6.85
N ILE A 10 -4.63 -8.09 5.76
CA ILE A 10 -4.71 -7.31 4.53
C ILE A 10 -6.11 -7.40 3.93
N ARG A 11 -6.68 -8.60 3.83
CA ARG A 11 -8.05 -8.80 3.33
C ARG A 11 -9.06 -7.95 4.12
N HIS A 12 -9.00 -7.98 5.45
CA HIS A 12 -9.91 -7.19 6.30
C HIS A 12 -9.73 -5.67 6.09
N CYS A 13 -8.50 -5.19 5.83
CA CYS A 13 -8.30 -3.79 5.47
C CYS A 13 -9.06 -3.42 4.19
N PHE A 14 -8.99 -4.27 3.16
CA PHE A 14 -9.77 -4.04 1.94
C PHE A 14 -11.28 -4.09 2.19
N GLU A 15 -11.77 -5.07 2.96
CA GLU A 15 -13.20 -5.20 3.31
C GLU A 15 -13.74 -3.97 4.04
N LEU A 16 -12.96 -3.41 4.97
CA LEU A 16 -13.41 -2.32 5.84
C LEU A 16 -13.26 -0.93 5.20
N PHE A 17 -12.20 -0.71 4.42
CA PHE A 17 -11.81 0.63 3.97
C PHE A 17 -11.96 0.85 2.47
N THR A 18 -12.40 -0.16 1.70
CA THR A 18 -12.56 -0.02 0.26
C THR A 18 -13.91 -0.53 -0.23
N GLN A 19 -14.29 -0.03 -1.38
CA GLN A 19 -15.40 -0.52 -2.20
C GLN A 19 -14.98 -0.51 -3.66
N LYS A 20 -15.81 -1.02 -4.55
CA LYS A 20 -15.53 -1.00 -6.00
C LYS A 20 -15.17 0.41 -6.47
N ASN A 21 -14.09 0.54 -7.23
CA ASN A 21 -13.50 1.79 -7.72
C ASN A 21 -12.85 2.69 -6.66
N SER A 22 -12.70 2.25 -5.42
CA SER A 22 -11.87 2.96 -4.43
C SER A 22 -10.44 3.13 -4.95
N ASN A 23 -9.86 4.32 -4.76
CA ASN A 23 -8.48 4.58 -5.12
C ASN A 23 -7.57 4.25 -3.93
N ILE A 24 -6.57 3.43 -4.17
CA ILE A 24 -5.59 3.04 -3.16
C ILE A 24 -4.16 3.30 -3.64
N ILE A 25 -3.28 3.71 -2.74
CA ILE A 25 -1.84 3.83 -3.01
C ILE A 25 -1.15 2.58 -2.48
N THR A 26 -0.33 1.95 -3.32
CA THR A 26 0.45 0.75 -2.98
C THR A 26 1.88 0.88 -3.50
N LEU A 27 2.79 0.05 -3.00
CA LEU A 27 4.15 -0.08 -3.54
C LEU A 27 4.20 -1.10 -4.67
N SER A 28 5.21 -1.01 -5.55
CA SER A 28 5.47 -2.02 -6.59
C SER A 28 6.97 -2.17 -6.85
N PRO A 29 7.57 -3.36 -6.65
CA PRO A 29 6.91 -4.57 -6.13
C PRO A 29 6.59 -4.49 -4.64
N THR A 30 5.57 -5.24 -4.20
CA THR A 30 5.21 -5.45 -2.80
C THR A 30 4.62 -6.85 -2.61
N PHE A 31 4.20 -7.20 -1.41
CA PHE A 31 3.59 -8.50 -1.11
C PHE A 31 2.39 -8.78 -2.03
N GLY A 32 2.45 -9.90 -2.76
CA GLY A 32 1.54 -10.19 -3.87
C GLY A 32 0.05 -10.18 -3.53
N MET A 33 -0.31 -10.47 -2.27
CA MET A 33 -1.72 -10.47 -1.85
C MET A 33 -2.36 -9.07 -1.86
N VAL A 34 -1.56 -8.01 -1.79
CA VAL A 34 -2.07 -6.64 -1.97
C VAL A 34 -2.68 -6.47 -3.37
N ASP A 35 -2.00 -6.96 -4.40
CA ASP A 35 -2.50 -6.93 -5.77
C ASP A 35 -3.72 -7.84 -5.97
N VAL A 36 -3.70 -9.02 -5.37
CA VAL A 36 -4.81 -9.98 -5.44
C VAL A 36 -6.07 -9.38 -4.83
N TYR A 37 -6.01 -8.88 -3.61
CA TYR A 37 -7.16 -8.27 -2.96
C TYR A 37 -7.60 -6.98 -3.67
N GLY A 38 -6.66 -6.17 -4.13
CA GLY A 38 -7.00 -4.99 -4.94
C GLY A 38 -7.86 -5.32 -6.15
N LYS A 39 -7.60 -6.45 -6.84
CA LYS A 39 -8.41 -6.95 -7.95
C LYS A 39 -9.74 -7.52 -7.48
N ILE A 40 -9.75 -8.33 -6.42
CA ILE A 40 -10.98 -8.95 -5.87
C ILE A 40 -11.98 -7.87 -5.46
N PHE A 41 -11.52 -6.82 -4.77
CA PHE A 41 -12.36 -5.72 -4.31
C PHE A 41 -12.60 -4.64 -5.38
N GLY A 42 -12.04 -4.80 -6.59
CA GLY A 42 -12.25 -3.90 -7.73
C GLY A 42 -11.72 -2.50 -7.50
N THR A 43 -10.59 -2.36 -6.79
CA THR A 43 -9.99 -1.06 -6.50
C THR A 43 -9.08 -0.57 -7.63
N ASN A 44 -8.91 0.74 -7.72
CA ASN A 44 -7.93 1.40 -8.60
C ASN A 44 -6.62 1.55 -7.83
N GLN A 45 -5.58 0.82 -8.23
CA GLN A 45 -4.29 0.83 -7.55
C GLN A 45 -3.33 1.84 -8.17
N ILE A 46 -2.94 2.85 -7.40
CA ILE A 46 -1.86 3.79 -7.74
C ILE A 46 -0.56 3.19 -7.22
N LYS A 47 0.21 2.58 -8.10
CA LYS A 47 1.44 1.87 -7.74
C LYS A 47 2.65 2.80 -7.76
N ILE A 48 3.32 2.93 -6.63
CA ILE A 48 4.57 3.67 -6.49
C ILE A 48 5.73 2.69 -6.58
N GLY A 49 6.55 2.86 -7.63
CA GLY A 49 7.69 1.99 -7.89
C GLY A 49 8.95 2.38 -7.12
N TYR A 50 9.90 1.47 -7.17
CA TYR A 50 11.28 1.69 -6.74
C TYR A 50 12.15 1.98 -7.97
N ASP A 51 13.23 2.74 -7.79
CA ASP A 51 14.25 2.89 -8.82
C ASP A 51 15.12 1.62 -8.94
N LYS A 52 16.06 1.62 -9.90
CA LYS A 52 17.00 0.50 -10.14
C LYS A 52 17.90 0.16 -8.93
N ASN A 53 18.02 1.07 -7.97
CA ASN A 53 18.79 0.87 -6.73
C ASN A 53 17.87 0.52 -5.55
N LEU A 54 16.64 0.12 -5.80
CA LEU A 54 15.59 -0.16 -4.80
C LEU A 54 15.27 1.04 -3.89
N LYS A 55 15.49 2.26 -4.37
CA LYS A 55 15.15 3.47 -3.64
C LYS A 55 13.72 3.88 -3.96
N LEU A 56 12.92 4.06 -2.91
CA LEU A 56 11.53 4.50 -3.02
C LEU A 56 11.47 6.03 -3.21
N ASP A 57 10.74 6.48 -4.23
CA ASP A 57 10.40 7.89 -4.39
C ASP A 57 9.25 8.27 -3.42
N PHE A 58 9.62 8.60 -2.20
CA PHE A 58 8.66 8.96 -1.17
C PHE A 58 7.87 10.25 -1.51
N LEU A 59 8.48 11.20 -2.20
CA LEU A 59 7.78 12.42 -2.65
C LEU A 59 6.64 12.08 -3.61
N LYS A 60 6.78 11.03 -4.39
CA LYS A 60 5.72 10.56 -5.28
C LYS A 60 4.52 10.03 -4.49
N ILE A 61 4.75 9.37 -3.35
CA ILE A 61 3.67 8.98 -2.43
C ILE A 61 2.92 10.24 -1.97
N LEU A 62 3.63 11.21 -1.40
CA LEU A 62 3.03 12.43 -0.88
C LEU A 62 2.23 13.20 -1.94
N LYS A 63 2.77 13.32 -3.15
CA LYS A 63 2.08 13.99 -4.28
C LYS A 63 0.84 13.24 -4.77
N SER A 64 0.78 11.93 -4.55
CA SER A 64 -0.38 11.11 -4.94
C SER A 64 -1.52 11.18 -3.93
N ILE A 65 -1.27 11.66 -2.70
CA ILE A 65 -2.28 11.78 -1.66
C ILE A 65 -3.20 12.96 -1.97
N ASN A 66 -4.49 12.70 -2.04
CA ASN A 66 -5.54 13.69 -2.21
C ASN A 66 -6.85 13.15 -1.62
N LYS A 67 -7.89 13.98 -1.59
CA LYS A 67 -9.20 13.65 -1.00
C LYS A 67 -9.92 12.44 -1.60
N ASN A 68 -9.47 11.94 -2.75
CA ASN A 68 -10.07 10.79 -3.43
C ASN A 68 -9.34 9.47 -3.09
N ILE A 69 -8.29 9.50 -2.28
CA ILE A 69 -7.58 8.30 -1.83
C ILE A 69 -8.32 7.72 -0.62
N ASN A 70 -8.73 6.46 -0.73
CA ASN A 70 -9.46 5.75 0.31
C ASN A 70 -8.53 4.99 1.27
N MET A 71 -7.39 4.50 0.75
CA MET A 71 -6.45 3.73 1.56
C MET A 71 -5.03 3.86 1.03
N ILE A 72 -4.05 3.84 1.92
CA ILE A 72 -2.63 3.71 1.60
C ILE A 72 -2.15 2.41 2.25
N MET A 73 -1.66 1.47 1.44
CA MET A 73 -1.17 0.17 1.92
C MET A 73 0.34 0.10 1.70
N LEU A 74 1.10 0.15 2.80
CA LEU A 74 2.56 0.11 2.80
C LEU A 74 3.03 -1.07 3.64
N ALA A 75 3.77 -2.00 3.04
CA ALA A 75 4.50 -3.02 3.78
C ALA A 75 5.81 -2.40 4.31
N ASN A 76 6.10 -2.58 5.61
CA ASN A 76 7.33 -2.06 6.22
C ASN A 76 7.85 -3.00 7.30
N PRO A 77 8.97 -3.69 7.09
CA PRO A 77 9.78 -3.75 5.85
C PRO A 77 8.98 -4.27 4.65
N ASN A 78 9.29 -3.77 3.43
CA ASN A 78 8.61 -4.21 2.23
C ASN A 78 9.15 -5.58 1.75
N SER A 79 8.27 -6.45 1.33
CA SER A 79 8.60 -7.71 0.66
C SER A 79 8.23 -7.61 -0.83
N PRO A 80 9.11 -8.01 -1.79
CA PRO A 80 10.37 -8.75 -1.60
C PRO A 80 11.62 -7.86 -1.50
N THR A 81 11.50 -6.52 -1.51
CA THR A 81 12.65 -5.62 -1.65
C THR A 81 13.53 -5.54 -0.39
N GLY A 82 12.97 -5.86 0.79
CA GLY A 82 13.64 -5.69 2.08
C GLY A 82 13.83 -4.22 2.49
N THR A 83 13.27 -3.29 1.73
CA THR A 83 13.42 -1.85 2.00
C THR A 83 12.56 -1.41 3.18
N ILE A 84 13.05 -0.41 3.90
CA ILE A 84 12.39 0.18 5.06
C ILE A 84 12.05 1.64 4.76
N ILE A 85 10.87 2.06 5.14
CA ILE A 85 10.47 3.47 5.19
C ILE A 85 10.65 3.95 6.62
N ASP A 86 11.44 5.02 6.80
CA ASP A 86 11.69 5.61 8.11
C ASP A 86 10.39 6.08 8.76
N ILE A 87 10.29 5.95 10.07
CA ILE A 87 9.09 6.31 10.82
C ILE A 87 8.69 7.77 10.62
N ASP A 88 9.67 8.69 10.54
CA ASP A 88 9.41 10.12 10.32
C ASP A 88 8.74 10.38 8.96
N LYS A 89 9.02 9.56 7.95
CA LYS A 89 8.34 9.62 6.65
C LYS A 89 6.92 9.08 6.75
N ILE A 90 6.70 8.01 7.52
CA ILE A 90 5.35 7.46 7.72
C ILE A 90 4.46 8.49 8.43
N ILE A 91 5.00 9.19 9.45
CA ILE A 91 4.28 10.24 10.16
C ILE A 91 3.84 11.38 9.23
N GLN A 92 4.59 11.69 8.17
CA GLN A 92 4.22 12.72 7.20
C GLN A 92 2.99 12.34 6.33
N ILE A 93 2.61 11.05 6.30
CA ILE A 93 1.44 10.58 5.55
C ILE A 93 0.15 10.73 6.36
N ILE A 94 0.25 10.69 7.69
CA ILE A 94 -0.86 10.75 8.64
C ILE A 94 -1.26 12.18 8.91
#